data_e82fcf874d4f845913af7324b49f573c
#
_entry.id   e82fcf874d4f845913af7324b49f573c
#
_cell.length_a   1.000
_cell.length_b   1.000
_cell.length_c   1.000
_cell.angle_alpha   90.00
_cell.angle_beta   90.00
_cell.angle_gamma   90.00
#
_symmetry.space_group_name_H-M   'P 1'
#
loop_
_entity.id
_entity.type
_entity.pdbx_description
1 polymer ?
#
loop_
_entity_poly.entity_id
_entity_poly.type
_entity_poly.pdbx_seq_one_letter_code
_entity_poly.pdbx_strand_id
1 'polypeptide(L)'
;PGDLVLYDRNNHKSVALGALIQAGATPVYLETARNPYGFIGGIDAHCFDETYLRQLAAERAPEKAKAKRPFRLAVIQLGTYDGTLYNARYVVDRIGHLCDYILFDSAWAGYEQFIPMLQDCSPLLLDLHEDDPGIMVVQSVHKQQAGFSQASQIHKKDNHIHNQPRYCNHKTFNNAFMANASTSPFYPMFATIAVNAKIHAGAAGRKMWMDC
;
A
#
# COMPACT_ATOMS: atom_id res chain seq x y z
N PRO A 1 -0.90 3.35 19.83
CA PRO A 1 -0.23 4.64 19.96
C PRO A 1 1.29 4.49 20.05
N GLY A 2 2.03 5.44 19.43
CA GLY A 2 3.50 5.45 19.45
C GLY A 2 4.19 4.45 18.53
N ASP A 3 3.49 3.57 17.82
CA ASP A 3 4.12 2.72 16.82
C ASP A 3 4.70 3.55 15.68
N LEU A 4 5.87 3.12 15.17
CA LEU A 4 6.48 3.81 14.04
C LEU A 4 5.75 3.40 12.74
N VAL A 5 5.41 4.41 11.95
CA VAL A 5 4.85 4.22 10.61
C VAL A 5 5.72 4.94 9.60
N LEU A 6 6.22 4.19 8.65
CA LEU A 6 7.06 4.70 7.56
C LEU A 6 6.17 5.22 6.44
N TYR A 7 6.43 6.43 5.98
CA TYR A 7 5.68 7.06 4.89
C TYR A 7 6.59 7.52 3.78
N ASP A 8 6.23 7.27 2.54
CA ASP A 8 6.71 8.15 1.51
C ASP A 8 5.97 9.50 1.57
N ARG A 9 6.64 10.57 1.17
CA ARG A 9 6.10 11.95 1.24
C ARG A 9 4.92 12.21 0.31
N ASN A 10 4.64 11.30 -0.60
CA ASN A 10 3.58 11.44 -1.61
C ASN A 10 2.22 10.92 -1.15
N ASN A 11 2.13 10.42 0.06
CA ASN A 11 0.90 9.78 0.54
C ASN A 11 -0.28 10.73 0.62
N HIS A 12 -1.44 10.18 0.33
CA HIS A 12 -2.71 10.88 0.46
C HIS A 12 -2.97 11.25 1.94
N LYS A 13 -3.53 12.44 2.16
CA LYS A 13 -3.81 12.99 3.51
C LYS A 13 -4.64 12.07 4.42
N SER A 14 -5.53 11.24 3.88
CA SER A 14 -6.36 10.31 4.68
C SER A 14 -5.56 9.21 5.36
N VAL A 15 -4.41 8.83 4.81
CA VAL A 15 -3.53 7.85 5.46
C VAL A 15 -2.93 8.44 6.73
N ALA A 16 -2.50 9.70 6.67
CA ALA A 16 -2.01 10.42 7.85
C ALA A 16 -3.12 10.58 8.91
N LEU A 17 -4.36 10.90 8.51
CA LEU A 17 -5.49 11.01 9.43
C LEU A 17 -5.70 9.71 10.21
N GLY A 18 -5.77 8.58 9.54
CA GLY A 18 -6.00 7.27 10.17
C GLY A 18 -4.87 6.84 11.10
N ALA A 19 -3.64 6.83 10.61
CA ALA A 19 -2.51 6.32 11.38
C ALA A 19 -2.01 7.31 12.43
N LEU A 20 -1.85 8.60 12.09
CA LEU A 20 -1.25 9.56 13.01
C LEU A 20 -2.26 10.12 14.01
N ILE A 21 -3.44 10.53 13.57
CA ILE A 21 -4.42 11.18 14.45
C ILE A 21 -5.24 10.15 15.19
N GLN A 22 -5.91 9.22 14.48
CA GLN A 22 -6.80 8.26 15.11
C GLN A 22 -6.04 7.18 15.90
N ALA A 23 -4.96 6.62 15.34
CA ALA A 23 -4.18 5.56 15.99
C ALA A 23 -3.02 6.08 16.85
N GLY A 24 -2.65 7.34 16.75
CA GLY A 24 -1.57 7.95 17.52
C GLY A 24 -0.19 7.38 17.17
N ALA A 25 0.05 7.03 15.92
CA ALA A 25 1.34 6.55 15.45
C ALA A 25 2.37 7.68 15.32
N THR A 26 3.64 7.34 15.36
CA THR A 26 4.77 8.25 15.15
C THR A 26 5.26 8.11 13.70
N PRO A 27 5.23 9.18 12.89
CA PRO A 27 5.64 9.10 11.49
C PRO A 27 7.16 9.13 11.32
N VAL A 28 7.63 8.35 10.36
CA VAL A 28 8.96 8.42 9.78
C VAL A 28 8.78 8.64 8.28
N TYR A 29 9.36 9.70 7.73
CA TYR A 29 9.15 10.08 6.34
C TYR A 29 10.35 9.74 5.47
N LEU A 30 10.07 9.18 4.29
CA LEU A 30 11.01 9.04 3.19
C LEU A 30 10.83 10.22 2.24
N GLU A 31 11.91 10.90 1.95
CA GLU A 31 11.89 11.99 0.98
C GLU A 31 11.78 11.44 -0.44
N THR A 32 11.02 12.14 -1.27
CA THR A 32 10.90 11.85 -2.70
C THR A 32 11.66 12.90 -3.51
N ALA A 33 12.29 12.48 -4.58
CA ALA A 33 12.93 13.37 -5.53
C ALA A 33 11.90 14.36 -6.13
N ARG A 34 12.34 15.56 -6.45
CA ARG A 34 11.56 16.55 -7.21
C ARG A 34 12.42 17.14 -8.31
N ASN A 35 11.85 17.30 -9.47
CA ASN A 35 12.52 18.04 -10.53
C ASN A 35 12.33 19.56 -10.36
N PRO A 36 13.08 20.39 -11.13
CA PRO A 36 12.97 21.84 -11.03
C PRO A 36 11.57 22.41 -11.35
N TYR A 37 10.72 21.66 -12.00
CA TYR A 37 9.33 22.03 -12.35
C TYR A 37 8.31 21.61 -11.30
N GLY A 38 8.76 20.98 -10.19
CA GLY A 38 7.90 20.55 -9.10
C GLY A 38 7.26 19.17 -9.27
N PHE A 39 7.54 18.44 -10.35
CA PHE A 39 7.09 17.06 -10.49
C PHE A 39 7.78 16.18 -9.46
N ILE A 40 6.99 15.30 -8.86
CA ILE A 40 7.44 14.38 -7.83
C ILE A 40 8.01 13.14 -8.50
N GLY A 41 9.27 12.83 -8.17
CA GLY A 41 9.94 11.61 -8.58
C GLY A 41 9.73 10.47 -7.59
N GLY A 42 10.46 9.40 -7.80
CA GLY A 42 10.50 8.26 -6.89
C GLY A 42 11.26 8.56 -5.60
N ILE A 43 11.19 7.62 -4.68
CA ILE A 43 12.06 7.55 -3.49
C ILE A 43 13.44 7.15 -3.98
N ASP A 44 14.47 7.88 -3.57
CA ASP A 44 15.85 7.56 -3.90
C ASP A 44 16.26 6.21 -3.29
N ALA A 45 17.08 5.45 -4.01
CA ALA A 45 17.47 4.10 -3.61
C ALA A 45 18.11 4.02 -2.21
N HIS A 46 18.86 5.04 -1.80
CA HIS A 46 19.47 5.09 -0.47
C HIS A 46 18.44 5.15 0.67
N CYS A 47 17.24 5.69 0.40
CA CYS A 47 16.15 5.74 1.38
C CYS A 47 15.59 4.37 1.72
N PHE A 48 15.88 3.33 0.92
CA PHE A 48 15.54 1.93 1.21
C PHE A 48 16.69 1.16 1.89
N ASP A 49 17.77 1.84 2.28
CA ASP A 49 18.86 1.23 3.03
C ASP A 49 18.46 1.03 4.50
N GLU A 50 18.71 -0.16 5.04
CA GLU A 50 18.33 -0.51 6.42
C GLU A 50 19.02 0.39 7.44
N THR A 51 20.29 0.73 7.25
CA THR A 51 21.04 1.58 8.17
C THR A 51 20.41 2.97 8.23
N TYR A 52 20.09 3.53 7.07
CA TYR A 52 19.40 4.81 6.96
C TYR A 52 18.02 4.79 7.63
N LEU A 53 17.22 3.76 7.37
CA LEU A 53 15.88 3.61 7.95
C LEU A 53 15.93 3.45 9.48
N ARG A 54 16.90 2.69 10.01
CA ARG A 54 17.09 2.55 11.46
C ARG A 54 17.56 3.85 12.10
N GLN A 55 18.37 4.65 11.41
CA GLN A 55 18.75 5.97 11.87
C GLN A 55 17.51 6.89 11.99
N LEU A 56 16.69 6.99 10.93
CA LEU A 56 15.45 7.77 10.97
C LEU A 56 14.48 7.30 12.07
N ALA A 57 14.38 5.98 12.26
CA ALA A 57 13.59 5.41 13.34
C ALA A 57 14.12 5.80 14.72
N ALA A 58 15.45 5.79 14.91
CA ALA A 58 16.10 6.14 16.17
C ALA A 58 15.92 7.63 16.54
N GLU A 59 15.85 8.52 15.56
CA GLU A 59 15.54 9.93 15.78
C GLU A 59 14.14 10.15 16.37
N ARG A 60 13.21 9.23 16.12
CA ARG A 60 11.82 9.30 16.58
C ARG A 60 11.56 8.46 17.83
N ALA A 61 12.12 7.26 17.89
CA ALA A 61 11.93 6.31 18.97
C ALA A 61 13.14 5.35 19.07
N PRO A 62 14.22 5.72 19.80
CA PRO A 62 15.47 4.96 19.86
C PRO A 62 15.30 3.50 20.23
N GLU A 63 14.38 3.19 21.15
CA GLU A 63 14.18 1.80 21.58
C GLU A 63 13.49 0.95 20.52
N LYS A 64 12.54 1.54 19.76
CA LYS A 64 11.87 0.83 18.67
C LYS A 64 12.79 0.56 17.48
N ALA A 65 13.72 1.46 17.21
CA ALA A 65 14.71 1.31 16.13
C ALA A 65 15.58 0.05 16.28
N LYS A 66 15.74 -0.46 17.52
CA LYS A 66 16.51 -1.68 17.82
C LYS A 66 15.71 -2.97 17.58
N ALA A 67 14.39 -2.89 17.43
CA ALA A 67 13.55 -4.06 17.18
C ALA A 67 13.88 -4.74 15.86
N LYS A 68 13.61 -6.05 15.76
CA LYS A 68 13.73 -6.80 14.49
C LYS A 68 12.93 -6.09 13.40
N ARG A 69 11.71 -5.65 13.72
CA ARG A 69 10.80 -4.91 12.84
C ARG A 69 10.42 -3.59 13.51
N PRO A 70 11.16 -2.51 13.27
CA PRO A 70 10.89 -1.22 13.90
C PRO A 70 9.57 -0.59 13.45
N PHE A 71 9.10 -0.89 12.25
CA PHE A 71 7.91 -0.27 11.68
C PHE A 71 6.70 -1.21 11.78
N ARG A 72 5.62 -0.73 12.40
CA ARG A 72 4.33 -1.42 12.40
C ARG A 72 3.74 -1.45 10.99
N LEU A 73 3.91 -0.39 10.24
CA LEU A 73 3.36 -0.20 8.91
C LEU A 73 4.31 0.66 8.09
N ALA A 74 4.53 0.30 6.84
CA ALA A 74 5.01 1.21 5.81
C ALA A 74 3.87 1.54 4.85
N VAL A 75 3.73 2.80 4.47
CA VAL A 75 2.74 3.23 3.48
C VAL A 75 3.48 3.80 2.28
N ILE A 76 3.40 3.12 1.16
CA ILE A 76 4.10 3.44 -0.08
C ILE A 76 3.08 3.73 -1.17
N GLN A 77 3.20 4.89 -1.79
CA GLN A 77 2.43 5.23 -2.98
C GLN A 77 2.91 4.39 -4.16
N LEU A 78 2.17 3.34 -4.52
CA LEU A 78 2.60 2.43 -5.58
C LEU A 78 2.64 3.11 -6.95
N GLY A 79 1.61 3.87 -7.26
CA GLY A 79 1.51 4.61 -8.51
C GLY A 79 1.06 6.04 -8.27
N THR A 80 1.81 7.02 -8.81
CA THR A 80 1.46 8.42 -8.71
C THR A 80 0.58 8.85 -9.88
N TYR A 81 -0.14 9.96 -9.72
CA TYR A 81 -0.98 10.51 -10.79
C TYR A 81 -0.17 11.06 -11.98
N ASP A 82 1.12 11.31 -11.79
CA ASP A 82 2.06 11.77 -12.83
C ASP A 82 2.86 10.61 -13.48
N GLY A 83 2.50 9.36 -13.17
CA GLY A 83 2.96 8.17 -13.90
C GLY A 83 4.15 7.44 -13.30
N THR A 84 4.67 7.84 -12.14
CA THR A 84 5.68 7.03 -11.43
C THR A 84 5.03 5.76 -10.89
N LEU A 85 5.61 4.60 -11.20
CA LEU A 85 5.17 3.30 -10.72
C LEU A 85 6.35 2.58 -10.06
N TYR A 86 6.16 2.11 -8.82
CA TYR A 86 7.18 1.34 -8.11
C TYR A 86 7.11 -0.14 -8.44
N ASN A 87 8.28 -0.78 -8.46
CA ASN A 87 8.36 -2.24 -8.42
C ASN A 87 8.07 -2.70 -6.99
N ALA A 88 6.92 -3.34 -6.78
CA ALA A 88 6.47 -3.78 -5.45
C ALA A 88 7.40 -4.88 -4.88
N ARG A 89 7.93 -5.78 -5.73
CA ARG A 89 8.89 -6.81 -5.32
C ARG A 89 10.15 -6.16 -4.76
N TYR A 90 10.70 -5.18 -5.48
CA TYR A 90 11.87 -4.44 -5.02
C TYR A 90 11.65 -3.77 -3.65
N VAL A 91 10.50 -3.12 -3.45
CA VAL A 91 10.17 -2.49 -2.16
C VAL A 91 10.12 -3.53 -1.04
N VAL A 92 9.44 -4.65 -1.26
CA VAL A 92 9.34 -5.72 -0.25
C VAL A 92 10.71 -6.31 0.07
N ASP A 93 11.55 -6.56 -0.93
CA ASP A 93 12.91 -7.11 -0.73
C ASP A 93 13.80 -6.15 0.07
N ARG A 94 13.63 -4.83 -0.14
CA ARG A 94 14.47 -3.83 0.53
C ARG A 94 14.05 -3.52 1.95
N ILE A 95 12.75 -3.40 2.23
CA ILE A 95 12.26 -2.92 3.53
C ILE A 95 11.29 -3.87 4.22
N GLY A 96 10.85 -4.93 3.57
CA GLY A 96 9.81 -5.82 4.12
C GLY A 96 10.20 -6.46 5.45
N HIS A 97 11.46 -6.82 5.63
CA HIS A 97 11.99 -7.41 6.86
C HIS A 97 12.00 -6.42 8.05
N LEU A 98 11.85 -5.12 7.80
CA LEU A 98 11.76 -4.06 8.81
C LEU A 98 10.33 -3.70 9.19
N CYS A 99 9.32 -4.24 8.49
CA CYS A 99 7.92 -3.87 8.63
C CYS A 99 7.06 -5.06 9.05
N ASP A 100 6.06 -4.84 9.90
CA ASP A 100 5.02 -5.86 10.11
C ASP A 100 4.09 -5.94 8.90
N TYR A 101 3.71 -4.78 8.35
CA TYR A 101 2.88 -4.65 7.15
C TYR A 101 3.42 -3.57 6.21
N ILE A 102 3.15 -3.75 4.92
CA ILE A 102 3.26 -2.69 3.92
C ILE A 102 1.88 -2.46 3.30
N LEU A 103 1.41 -1.22 3.31
CA LEU A 103 0.25 -0.77 2.57
C LEU A 103 0.73 -0.08 1.30
N PHE A 104 0.38 -0.64 0.16
CA PHE A 104 0.57 0.00 -1.14
C PHE A 104 -0.68 0.80 -1.49
N ASP A 105 -0.52 2.11 -1.61
CA ASP A 105 -1.55 2.97 -2.18
C ASP A 105 -1.51 2.87 -3.70
N SER A 106 -2.39 2.04 -4.24
CA SER A 106 -2.55 1.78 -5.67
C SER A 106 -3.74 2.56 -6.24
N ALA A 107 -4.04 3.74 -5.69
CA ALA A 107 -5.19 4.53 -6.10
C ALA A 107 -5.14 4.95 -7.58
N TRP A 108 -3.94 5.11 -8.15
CA TRP A 108 -3.68 5.41 -9.55
C TRP A 108 -3.09 4.22 -10.33
N ALA A 109 -3.18 3.02 -9.76
CA ALA A 109 -2.72 1.77 -10.34
C ALA A 109 -3.85 0.72 -10.25
N GLY A 110 -3.52 -0.56 -10.21
CA GLY A 110 -4.49 -1.67 -10.19
C GLY A 110 -4.58 -2.41 -11.53
N TYR A 111 -4.07 -1.81 -12.58
CA TYR A 111 -3.95 -2.40 -13.92
C TYR A 111 -2.67 -3.22 -14.11
N GLU A 112 -1.65 -3.00 -13.31
CA GLU A 112 -0.32 -3.62 -13.43
C GLU A 112 -0.39 -5.14 -13.41
N GLN A 113 -1.35 -5.71 -12.67
CA GLN A 113 -1.55 -7.16 -12.60
C GLN A 113 -2.02 -7.79 -13.94
N PHE A 114 -2.53 -6.98 -14.87
CA PHE A 114 -3.03 -7.45 -16.17
C PHE A 114 -1.99 -7.31 -17.29
N ILE A 115 -0.88 -6.60 -17.03
CA ILE A 115 0.17 -6.29 -17.99
C ILE A 115 1.41 -7.11 -17.65
N PRO A 116 1.85 -8.07 -18.52
CA PRO A 116 2.93 -9.00 -18.19
C PRO A 116 4.23 -8.34 -17.76
N MET A 117 4.62 -7.23 -18.41
CA MET A 117 5.84 -6.51 -18.07
C MET A 117 5.78 -5.76 -16.72
N LEU A 118 4.59 -5.62 -16.10
CA LEU A 118 4.38 -4.90 -14.85
C LEU A 118 4.04 -5.84 -13.68
N GLN A 119 4.17 -7.14 -13.83
CA GLN A 119 3.77 -8.12 -12.80
C GLN A 119 4.49 -7.90 -11.47
N ASP A 120 5.79 -7.56 -11.50
CA ASP A 120 6.57 -7.26 -10.29
C ASP A 120 6.15 -5.93 -9.61
N CYS A 121 5.40 -5.10 -10.32
CA CYS A 121 4.80 -3.90 -9.76
C CYS A 121 3.48 -4.20 -9.03
N SER A 122 2.89 -5.39 -9.21
CA SER A 122 1.63 -5.74 -8.54
C SER A 122 1.87 -6.38 -7.18
N PRO A 123 1.53 -5.71 -6.07
CA PRO A 123 1.66 -6.32 -4.75
C PRO A 123 0.77 -7.55 -4.55
N LEU A 124 -0.33 -7.63 -5.31
CA LEU A 124 -1.27 -8.75 -5.22
C LEU A 124 -0.73 -10.05 -5.84
N LEU A 125 0.19 -9.93 -6.82
CA LEU A 125 0.81 -11.09 -7.48
C LEU A 125 2.08 -11.59 -6.78
N LEU A 126 2.64 -10.85 -5.83
CA LEU A 126 3.85 -11.24 -5.13
C LEU A 126 3.70 -12.62 -4.47
N ASP A 127 4.67 -13.48 -4.66
CA ASP A 127 4.85 -14.66 -3.83
C ASP A 127 5.52 -14.25 -2.52
N LEU A 128 4.91 -14.60 -1.38
CA LEU A 128 5.29 -14.11 -0.05
C LEU A 128 5.58 -15.27 0.89
N HIS A 129 6.65 -15.13 1.64
CA HIS A 129 7.13 -16.10 2.62
C HIS A 129 6.88 -15.60 4.05
N GLU A 130 7.09 -16.46 5.04
CA GLU A 130 6.84 -16.17 6.46
C GLU A 130 7.62 -14.97 7.02
N ASP A 131 8.76 -14.65 6.43
CA ASP A 131 9.55 -13.48 6.82
C ASP A 131 9.13 -12.17 6.10
N ASP A 132 8.32 -12.27 5.06
CA ASP A 132 7.79 -11.09 4.36
C ASP A 132 6.73 -10.37 5.21
N PRO A 133 6.51 -9.06 5.00
CA PRO A 133 5.44 -8.32 5.67
C PRO A 133 4.06 -8.77 5.19
N GLY A 134 3.03 -8.56 6.01
CA GLY A 134 1.66 -8.59 5.51
C GLY A 134 1.47 -7.47 4.49
N ILE A 135 0.73 -7.72 3.41
CA ILE A 135 0.48 -6.74 2.35
C ILE A 135 -0.96 -6.26 2.41
N MET A 136 -1.15 -4.95 2.33
CA MET A 136 -2.44 -4.31 2.08
C MET A 136 -2.34 -3.47 0.80
N VAL A 137 -3.39 -3.49 -0.01
CA VAL A 137 -3.44 -2.73 -1.27
C VAL A 137 -4.75 -1.98 -1.35
N VAL A 138 -4.66 -0.66 -1.48
CA VAL A 138 -5.83 0.21 -1.67
C VAL A 138 -5.92 0.63 -3.13
N GLN A 139 -7.07 0.43 -3.75
CA GLN A 139 -7.31 0.76 -5.14
C GLN A 139 -8.54 1.67 -5.28
N SER A 140 -8.40 2.77 -5.99
CA SER A 140 -9.54 3.60 -6.42
C SER A 140 -10.05 3.08 -7.75
N VAL A 141 -11.09 2.23 -7.69
CA VAL A 141 -11.69 1.59 -8.89
C VAL A 141 -12.22 2.63 -9.88
N HIS A 142 -12.56 3.82 -9.39
CA HIS A 142 -13.09 4.93 -10.20
C HIS A 142 -12.04 5.75 -10.94
N LYS A 143 -10.75 5.49 -10.78
CA LYS A 143 -9.67 6.25 -11.46
C LYS A 143 -9.21 5.53 -12.72
N GLN A 144 -8.39 4.51 -12.58
CA GLN A 144 -7.80 3.79 -13.72
C GLN A 144 -8.58 2.53 -14.12
N GLN A 145 -9.65 2.20 -13.41
CA GLN A 145 -10.50 1.04 -13.69
C GLN A 145 -11.93 1.48 -13.99
N ALA A 146 -12.81 0.52 -14.32
CA ALA A 146 -14.19 0.81 -14.70
C ALA A 146 -15.10 0.89 -13.47
N GLY A 147 -15.06 1.99 -12.74
CA GLY A 147 -15.89 2.18 -11.55
C GLY A 147 -16.53 3.57 -11.49
N PHE A 148 -17.70 3.67 -10.85
CA PHE A 148 -18.29 4.97 -10.54
C PHE A 148 -17.52 5.66 -9.43
N SER A 149 -17.42 6.97 -9.51
CA SER A 149 -16.86 7.78 -8.43
C SER A 149 -17.82 7.70 -7.22
N GLN A 150 -17.38 7.37 -6.07
CA GLN A 150 -16.06 7.23 -5.46
C GLN A 150 -15.78 5.77 -5.07
N ALA A 151 -15.90 4.81 -6.01
CA ALA A 151 -15.68 3.39 -5.71
C ALA A 151 -14.21 3.11 -5.42
N SER A 152 -13.96 2.44 -4.31
CA SER A 152 -12.63 1.96 -3.91
C SER A 152 -12.71 0.61 -3.24
N GLN A 153 -11.59 -0.08 -3.18
CA GLN A 153 -11.47 -1.38 -2.52
C GLN A 153 -10.13 -1.51 -1.81
N ILE A 154 -10.11 -2.33 -0.77
CA ILE A 154 -8.89 -2.71 -0.07
C ILE A 154 -8.72 -4.22 -0.08
N HIS A 155 -7.53 -4.68 -0.41
CA HIS A 155 -7.14 -6.08 -0.36
C HIS A 155 -6.15 -6.29 0.78
N LYS A 156 -6.25 -7.44 1.44
CA LYS A 156 -5.33 -7.87 2.48
C LYS A 156 -4.75 -9.25 2.11
N LYS A 157 -3.42 -9.33 1.99
CA LYS A 157 -2.68 -10.54 1.64
C LYS A 157 -1.64 -10.82 2.74
N ASP A 158 -2.00 -11.68 3.69
CA ASP A 158 -1.19 -11.93 4.88
C ASP A 158 -1.33 -13.35 5.44
N ASN A 159 -1.82 -14.28 4.64
CA ASN A 159 -1.99 -15.67 5.08
C ASN A 159 -0.66 -16.34 5.45
N HIS A 160 0.45 -15.94 4.82
CA HIS A 160 1.81 -16.43 5.09
C HIS A 160 2.30 -16.10 6.52
N ILE A 161 1.69 -15.11 7.19
CA ILE A 161 2.00 -14.73 8.57
C ILE A 161 0.88 -15.04 9.57
N HIS A 162 -0.12 -15.84 9.17
CA HIS A 162 -1.32 -16.12 9.97
C HIS A 162 -1.04 -16.57 11.41
N ASN A 163 0.02 -17.32 11.64
CA ASN A 163 0.37 -17.84 12.97
C ASN A 163 1.36 -16.94 13.74
N GLN A 164 1.66 -15.76 13.25
CA GLN A 164 2.61 -14.85 13.87
C GLN A 164 1.92 -13.79 14.74
N PRO A 165 2.55 -13.30 15.81
CA PRO A 165 1.99 -12.27 16.70
C PRO A 165 1.65 -10.95 15.99
N ARG A 166 2.30 -10.68 14.86
CA ARG A 166 2.06 -9.48 14.02
C ARG A 166 0.83 -9.61 13.12
N TYR A 167 0.23 -10.79 13.02
CA TYR A 167 -0.92 -11.01 12.15
C TYR A 167 -2.14 -10.19 12.59
N CYS A 168 -2.67 -9.39 11.67
CA CYS A 168 -3.92 -8.67 11.85
C CYS A 168 -5.09 -9.58 11.44
N ASN A 169 -5.77 -10.20 12.40
CA ASN A 169 -6.87 -11.10 12.09
C ASN A 169 -8.06 -10.38 11.44
N HIS A 170 -8.90 -11.16 10.75
CA HIS A 170 -10.04 -10.62 10.01
C HIS A 170 -10.98 -9.77 10.87
N LYS A 171 -11.26 -10.19 12.11
CA LYS A 171 -12.16 -9.45 13.02
C LYS A 171 -11.61 -8.06 13.34
N THR A 172 -10.33 -7.97 13.70
CA THR A 172 -9.66 -6.69 13.99
C THR A 172 -9.66 -5.77 12.78
N PHE A 173 -9.30 -6.32 11.60
CA PHE A 173 -9.31 -5.57 10.35
C PHE A 173 -10.72 -5.07 10.00
N ASN A 174 -11.72 -5.96 10.05
CA ASN A 174 -13.11 -5.61 9.74
C ASN A 174 -13.70 -4.58 10.72
N ASN A 175 -13.38 -4.67 12.01
CA ASN A 175 -13.82 -3.67 12.99
C ASN A 175 -13.26 -2.28 12.68
N ALA A 176 -11.98 -2.19 12.31
CA ALA A 176 -11.36 -0.93 11.91
C ALA A 176 -11.98 -0.38 10.60
N PHE A 177 -12.26 -1.25 9.63
CA PHE A 177 -12.95 -0.89 8.40
C PHE A 177 -14.35 -0.35 8.69
N MET A 178 -15.15 -1.07 9.48
CA MET A 178 -16.52 -0.67 9.82
C MET A 178 -16.61 0.63 10.62
N ALA A 179 -15.62 0.91 11.46
CA ALA A 179 -15.55 2.17 12.22
C ALA A 179 -15.35 3.40 11.29
N ASN A 180 -14.84 3.20 10.08
CA ASN A 180 -14.58 4.26 9.12
C ASN A 180 -15.50 4.19 7.88
N ALA A 181 -16.34 3.18 7.77
CA ALA A 181 -17.28 3.01 6.67
C ALA A 181 -18.61 3.78 6.93
N SER A 182 -19.29 4.17 5.85
CA SER A 182 -20.66 4.69 5.95
C SER A 182 -21.61 3.61 6.46
N THR A 183 -22.55 4.00 7.30
CA THR A 183 -23.62 3.13 7.79
C THR A 183 -24.74 2.90 6.77
N SER A 184 -24.79 3.72 5.71
CA SER A 184 -25.82 3.67 4.67
C SER A 184 -25.21 3.15 3.36
N PRO A 185 -25.41 1.87 3.00
CA PRO A 185 -24.83 1.32 1.78
C PRO A 185 -25.48 1.95 0.54
N PHE A 186 -24.63 2.32 -0.42
CA PHE A 186 -25.07 2.74 -1.73
C PHE A 186 -24.84 1.61 -2.73
N TYR A 187 -25.86 0.79 -2.97
CA TYR A 187 -25.78 -0.43 -3.77
C TYR A 187 -25.19 -0.25 -5.18
N PRO A 188 -25.42 0.85 -5.92
CA PRO A 188 -24.75 1.08 -7.19
C PRO A 188 -23.23 1.05 -7.12
N MET A 189 -22.62 1.40 -5.95
CA MET A 189 -21.16 1.28 -5.77
C MET A 189 -20.71 -0.17 -5.68
N PHE A 190 -21.48 -1.04 -5.03
CA PHE A 190 -21.18 -2.47 -5.03
C PHE A 190 -21.33 -3.08 -6.42
N ALA A 191 -22.41 -2.69 -7.14
CA ALA A 191 -22.64 -3.16 -8.50
C ALA A 191 -21.50 -2.75 -9.44
N THR A 192 -21.00 -1.50 -9.34
CA THR A 192 -19.91 -1.05 -10.20
C THR A 192 -18.60 -1.81 -9.92
N ILE A 193 -18.31 -2.15 -8.66
CA ILE A 193 -17.14 -2.97 -8.30
C ILE A 193 -17.28 -4.38 -8.87
N ALA A 194 -18.47 -4.99 -8.77
CA ALA A 194 -18.74 -6.31 -9.33
C ALA A 194 -18.64 -6.32 -10.87
N VAL A 195 -19.13 -5.29 -11.54
CA VAL A 195 -18.99 -5.11 -12.99
C VAL A 195 -17.53 -4.92 -13.37
N ASN A 196 -16.80 -4.09 -12.64
CA ASN A 196 -15.36 -3.90 -12.84
C ASN A 196 -14.61 -5.24 -12.77
N ALA A 197 -14.89 -6.04 -11.76
CA ALA A 197 -14.27 -7.37 -11.61
C ALA A 197 -14.57 -8.28 -12.82
N LYS A 198 -15.79 -8.23 -13.36
CA LYS A 198 -16.17 -9.00 -14.56
C LYS A 198 -15.49 -8.51 -15.84
N ILE A 199 -15.38 -7.20 -16.03
CA ILE A 199 -14.68 -6.60 -17.20
C ILE A 199 -13.22 -7.05 -17.22
N HIS A 200 -12.56 -7.10 -16.08
CA HIS A 200 -11.14 -7.45 -15.97
C HIS A 200 -10.89 -8.97 -15.87
N ALA A 201 -11.94 -9.80 -15.80
CA ALA A 201 -11.77 -11.23 -15.66
C ALA A 201 -11.28 -11.89 -16.95
N GLY A 202 -10.41 -12.90 -16.78
CA GLY A 202 -9.98 -13.80 -17.85
C GLY A 202 -9.14 -13.16 -18.95
N ALA A 203 -9.14 -13.80 -20.13
CA ALA A 203 -8.33 -13.38 -21.27
C ALA A 203 -8.79 -12.05 -21.88
N ALA A 204 -10.08 -11.77 -21.87
CA ALA A 204 -10.63 -10.53 -22.43
C ALA A 204 -10.18 -9.29 -21.65
N GLY A 205 -10.18 -9.37 -20.31
CA GLY A 205 -9.69 -8.29 -19.47
C GLY A 205 -8.20 -8.04 -19.65
N ARG A 206 -7.39 -9.08 -19.73
CA ARG A 206 -5.96 -8.96 -20.06
C ARG A 206 -5.73 -8.33 -21.42
N LYS A 207 -6.48 -8.81 -22.45
CA LYS A 207 -6.36 -8.24 -23.81
C LYS A 207 -6.69 -6.75 -23.84
N MET A 208 -7.72 -6.32 -23.13
CA MET A 208 -8.10 -4.91 -23.05
C MET A 208 -6.92 -4.02 -22.61
N TRP A 209 -6.18 -4.44 -21.57
CA TRP A 209 -5.01 -3.70 -21.08
C TRP A 209 -3.77 -3.83 -21.98
N MET A 210 -3.68 -4.90 -22.78
CA MET A 210 -2.57 -5.09 -23.72
C MET A 210 -2.76 -4.29 -25.02
N ASP A 211 -4.00 -3.95 -25.35
CA ASP A 211 -4.34 -3.19 -26.58
C ASP A 211 -4.31 -1.66 -26.36
N CYS A 212 -4.17 -1.19 -25.10
CA CYS A 212 -4.01 0.21 -24.75
C CYS A 212 -2.55 0.66 -24.82
#